data_75884b87256bafc0e79da819783e5006
#
_entry.id   75884b87256bafc0e79da819783e5006
#
_cell.length_a   1.000
_cell.length_b   1.000
_cell.length_c   1.000
_cell.angle_alpha   90.00
_cell.angle_beta   90.00
_cell.angle_gamma   90.00
#
_symmetry.space_group_name_H-M   'P 1'
#
loop_
_entity.id
_entity.type
_entity.pdbx_description
1 polymer ?
#
loop_
_entity_poly.entity_id
_entity_poly.type
_entity_poly.pdbx_seq_one_letter_code
_entity_poly.pdbx_strand_id
1 'polypeptide(L)'
;MTDTRKATGASGERETLVFLEAQGYRVVDVNIRPLEGMARGEIDMIAWDGEYLVFIEVKTRRTAIGPQGSPAEAVDMRKRKQLTKLALAYIAKHNLDDVPCRFDVIAIVQRPNSPMTFTLLRDAFTAETESE
;
A
#
# COMPACT_ATOMS: atom_id res chain seq x y z
N MET A 1 -0.62 6.94 23.71
CA MET A 1 -1.84 7.56 23.19
C MET A 1 -2.00 7.31 21.70
N THR A 2 -3.16 6.94 21.32
CA THR A 2 -3.46 6.69 19.91
C THR A 2 -4.00 7.98 19.30
N ASP A 3 -3.41 8.44 18.23
CA ASP A 3 -3.93 9.61 17.56
C ASP A 3 -5.22 9.26 16.81
N THR A 4 -5.96 10.30 16.45
CA THR A 4 -7.25 10.14 15.79
C THR A 4 -7.13 9.38 14.47
N ARG A 5 -6.05 9.64 13.74
CA ARG A 5 -5.82 8.98 12.47
C ARG A 5 -5.62 7.48 12.65
N LYS A 6 -4.89 7.11 13.70
CA LYS A 6 -4.61 5.70 13.97
C LYS A 6 -5.86 4.95 14.42
N ALA A 7 -6.69 5.58 15.25
CA ALA A 7 -7.96 4.98 15.67
C ALA A 7 -8.89 4.81 14.48
N THR A 8 -9.02 5.85 13.65
CA THR A 8 -9.80 5.78 12.41
C THR A 8 -9.19 4.76 11.46
N GLY A 9 -7.86 4.70 11.44
CA GLY A 9 -7.13 3.77 10.60
C GLY A 9 -7.37 2.31 10.95
N ALA A 10 -7.56 1.99 12.23
CA ALA A 10 -7.84 0.62 12.63
C ALA A 10 -9.15 0.10 12.04
N SER A 11 -10.18 0.92 12.04
CA SER A 11 -11.46 0.56 11.43
C SER A 11 -11.31 0.45 9.92
N GLY A 12 -10.65 1.42 9.30
CA GLY A 12 -10.42 1.41 7.87
C GLY A 12 -9.53 0.25 7.44
N GLU A 13 -8.56 -0.11 8.27
CA GLU A 13 -7.70 -1.24 7.99
C GLU A 13 -8.50 -2.55 7.90
N ARG A 14 -9.41 -2.77 8.85
CA ARG A 14 -10.25 -3.96 8.85
C ARG A 14 -11.08 -4.04 7.56
N GLU A 15 -11.72 -2.94 7.19
CA GLU A 15 -12.54 -2.92 5.98
C GLU A 15 -11.70 -3.10 4.74
N THR A 16 -10.48 -2.57 4.72
CA THR A 16 -9.57 -2.76 3.61
C THR A 16 -9.15 -4.21 3.49
N LEU A 17 -8.90 -4.89 4.62
CA LEU A 17 -8.56 -6.31 4.60
C LEU A 17 -9.69 -7.14 4.01
N VAL A 18 -10.93 -6.86 4.43
CA VAL A 18 -12.11 -7.56 3.88
C VAL A 18 -12.21 -7.32 2.38
N PHE A 19 -12.02 -6.08 1.95
CA PHE A 19 -12.08 -5.75 0.53
C PHE A 19 -11.02 -6.52 -0.26
N LEU A 20 -9.77 -6.52 0.23
CA LEU A 20 -8.70 -7.22 -0.48
C LEU A 20 -8.93 -8.72 -0.55
N GLU A 21 -9.40 -9.32 0.53
CA GLU A 21 -9.70 -10.75 0.52
C GLU A 21 -10.79 -11.07 -0.49
N ALA A 22 -11.79 -10.19 -0.61
CA ALA A 22 -12.84 -10.35 -1.62
C ALA A 22 -12.29 -10.23 -3.04
N GLN A 23 -11.16 -9.52 -3.21
CA GLN A 23 -10.50 -9.41 -4.51
C GLN A 23 -9.55 -10.57 -4.79
N GLY A 24 -9.43 -11.50 -3.85
CA GLY A 24 -8.58 -12.68 -4.02
C GLY A 24 -7.18 -12.53 -3.44
N TYR A 25 -6.91 -11.47 -2.72
CA TYR A 25 -5.59 -11.26 -2.09
C TYR A 25 -5.53 -12.00 -0.76
N ARG A 26 -4.34 -12.49 -0.43
CA ARG A 26 -4.07 -13.06 0.88
C ARG A 26 -3.08 -12.14 1.59
N VAL A 27 -3.59 -11.31 2.48
CA VAL A 27 -2.75 -10.35 3.19
C VAL A 27 -1.92 -11.10 4.23
N VAL A 28 -0.62 -10.84 4.24
CA VAL A 28 0.31 -11.53 5.13
C VAL A 28 0.94 -10.61 6.17
N ASP A 29 0.96 -9.30 5.90
CA ASP A 29 1.56 -8.37 6.86
C ASP A 29 0.98 -6.98 6.67
N VAL A 30 0.98 -6.19 7.76
CA VAL A 30 0.49 -4.81 7.73
C VAL A 30 1.46 -3.91 8.48
N ASN A 31 1.54 -2.65 8.06
CA ASN A 31 2.34 -1.62 8.72
C ASN A 31 3.79 -2.07 8.96
N ILE A 32 4.46 -2.45 7.89
CA ILE A 32 5.76 -3.11 7.95
C ILE A 32 6.89 -2.09 7.84
N ARG A 33 7.84 -2.19 8.74
CA ARG A 33 9.07 -1.38 8.73
C ARG A 33 10.27 -2.30 8.57
N PRO A 34 10.63 -2.64 7.34
CA PRO A 34 11.68 -3.65 7.11
C PRO A 34 13.07 -3.19 7.51
N LEU A 35 13.31 -1.87 7.58
CA LEU A 35 14.61 -1.31 7.90
C LEU A 35 14.50 -0.37 9.09
N GLU A 36 14.78 -0.87 10.28
CA GLU A 36 14.78 -0.03 11.47
C GLU A 36 15.94 0.95 11.40
N GLY A 37 15.63 2.23 11.62
CA GLY A 37 16.64 3.27 11.73
C GLY A 37 17.31 3.68 10.44
N MET A 38 17.14 2.95 9.36
CA MET A 38 17.85 3.23 8.11
C MET A 38 16.96 3.83 7.03
N ALA A 39 15.70 3.47 7.00
CA ALA A 39 14.75 4.04 6.06
C ALA A 39 13.51 4.44 6.81
N ARG A 40 12.98 5.61 6.45
CA ARG A 40 11.75 6.10 7.06
C ARG A 40 10.55 5.53 6.36
N GLY A 41 9.45 5.51 7.08
CA GLY A 41 8.19 5.08 6.54
C GLY A 41 7.95 3.60 6.69
N GLU A 42 6.82 3.20 6.18
CA GLU A 42 6.39 1.81 6.28
C GLU A 42 5.63 1.44 5.04
N ILE A 43 5.51 0.14 4.83
CA ILE A 43 4.64 -0.42 3.79
C ILE A 43 3.31 -0.69 4.47
N ASP A 44 2.22 -0.17 3.89
CA ASP A 44 0.91 -0.29 4.53
C ASP A 44 0.45 -1.73 4.62
N MET A 45 0.53 -2.47 3.53
CA MET A 45 0.12 -3.88 3.51
C MET A 45 0.97 -4.67 2.53
N ILE A 46 1.17 -5.94 2.83
CA ILE A 46 1.83 -6.88 1.93
C ILE A 46 0.89 -8.08 1.77
N ALA A 47 0.69 -8.51 0.54
CA ALA A 47 -0.25 -9.58 0.24
C ALA A 47 0.26 -10.45 -0.90
N TRP A 48 -0.30 -11.64 -1.01
CA TRP A 48 -0.12 -12.48 -2.18
C TRP A 48 -1.34 -12.36 -3.08
N ASP A 49 -1.08 -12.15 -4.36
CA ASP A 49 -2.10 -12.22 -5.40
C ASP A 49 -1.63 -13.32 -6.35
N GLY A 50 -2.15 -14.53 -6.12
CA GLY A 50 -1.58 -15.70 -6.79
C GLY A 50 -0.12 -15.86 -6.43
N GLU A 51 0.76 -15.87 -7.42
CA GLU A 51 2.20 -16.00 -7.20
C GLU A 51 2.93 -14.66 -7.05
N TYR A 52 2.21 -13.55 -7.18
CA TYR A 52 2.80 -12.23 -7.01
C TYR A 52 2.81 -11.80 -5.57
N LEU A 53 3.96 -11.30 -5.13
CA LEU A 53 4.05 -10.61 -3.84
C LEU A 53 3.76 -9.14 -4.09
N VAL A 54 2.73 -8.63 -3.44
CA VAL A 54 2.21 -7.30 -3.71
C VAL A 54 2.45 -6.39 -2.52
N PHE A 55 3.10 -5.26 -2.78
CA PHE A 55 3.29 -4.20 -1.80
C PHE A 55 2.23 -3.14 -2.05
N ILE A 56 1.43 -2.84 -1.05
CA ILE A 56 0.21 -2.05 -1.22
C ILE A 56 0.30 -0.76 -0.44
N GLU A 57 0.08 0.35 -1.14
CA GLU A 57 -0.03 1.67 -0.53
C GLU A 57 -1.51 2.03 -0.42
N VAL A 58 -1.92 2.47 0.76
CA VAL A 58 -3.31 2.84 1.03
C VAL A 58 -3.41 4.36 1.11
N LYS A 59 -4.30 4.94 0.30
CA LYS A 59 -4.55 6.37 0.28
C LYS A 59 -6.00 6.64 0.63
N THR A 60 -6.22 7.36 1.73
CA THR A 60 -7.57 7.71 2.18
C THR A 60 -7.83 9.18 1.87
N ARG A 61 -8.98 9.45 1.28
CA ARG A 61 -9.41 10.78 0.89
C ARG A 61 -10.83 11.01 1.35
N ARG A 62 -11.20 12.28 1.52
CA ARG A 62 -12.58 12.65 1.81
C ARG A 62 -13.41 12.75 0.55
N THR A 63 -12.77 13.05 -0.57
CA THR A 63 -13.43 13.15 -1.86
C THR A 63 -12.69 12.30 -2.85
N ALA A 64 -13.39 11.89 -3.90
CA ALA A 64 -12.77 11.14 -4.97
C ALA A 64 -11.65 11.98 -5.59
N ILE A 65 -10.63 11.29 -6.08
CA ILE A 65 -9.57 11.94 -6.83
C ILE A 65 -10.18 12.50 -8.10
N GLY A 66 -9.84 13.74 -8.41
CA GLY A 66 -10.41 14.42 -9.55
C GLY A 66 -10.04 13.76 -10.88
N PRO A 67 -10.62 14.24 -11.97
CA PRO A 67 -10.43 13.59 -13.27
C PRO A 67 -8.99 13.57 -13.76
N GLN A 68 -8.15 14.46 -13.24
CA GLN A 68 -6.75 14.45 -13.62
C GLN A 68 -5.91 13.52 -12.75
N GLY A 69 -6.48 12.99 -11.67
CA GLY A 69 -5.73 12.17 -10.74
C GLY A 69 -6.22 10.75 -10.71
N SER A 70 -5.34 9.80 -10.96
CA SER A 70 -5.61 8.40 -10.66
C SER A 70 -5.06 8.08 -9.28
N PRO A 71 -5.47 6.97 -8.65
CA PRO A 71 -4.87 6.56 -7.39
C PRO A 71 -3.35 6.45 -7.46
N ALA A 72 -2.81 6.03 -8.59
CA ALA A 72 -1.36 5.92 -8.77
C ALA A 72 -0.67 7.28 -8.70
N GLU A 73 -1.31 8.32 -9.19
CA GLU A 73 -0.72 9.66 -9.19
C GLU A 73 -0.64 10.25 -7.79
N ALA A 74 -1.38 9.70 -6.84
CA ALA A 74 -1.28 10.12 -5.45
C ALA A 74 0.02 9.66 -4.80
N VAL A 75 0.76 8.76 -5.48
CA VAL A 75 2.04 8.26 -5.00
C VAL A 75 3.13 8.88 -5.87
N ASP A 76 3.74 9.95 -5.36
CA ASP A 76 4.75 10.68 -6.14
C ASP A 76 6.06 9.88 -6.23
N MET A 77 6.99 10.40 -7.04
CA MET A 77 8.25 9.73 -7.30
C MET A 77 9.06 9.50 -6.03
N ARG A 78 9.06 10.45 -5.13
CA ARG A 78 9.79 10.33 -3.88
C ARG A 78 9.25 9.17 -3.04
N LYS A 79 7.93 9.05 -2.96
CA LYS A 79 7.28 7.98 -2.23
C LYS A 79 7.51 6.62 -2.91
N ARG A 80 7.50 6.60 -4.24
CA ARG A 80 7.77 5.36 -4.98
C ARG A 80 9.18 4.86 -4.71
N LYS A 81 10.17 5.75 -4.67
CA LYS A 81 11.54 5.39 -4.34
C LYS A 81 11.63 4.86 -2.93
N GLN A 82 10.95 5.49 -1.98
CA GLN A 82 10.93 5.04 -0.61
C GLN A 82 10.32 3.63 -0.52
N LEU A 83 9.17 3.43 -1.15
CA LEU A 83 8.52 2.13 -1.13
C LEU A 83 9.37 1.06 -1.79
N THR A 84 10.07 1.41 -2.86
CA THR A 84 10.99 0.47 -3.52
C THR A 84 12.09 0.01 -2.56
N LYS A 85 12.69 0.95 -1.83
CA LYS A 85 13.74 0.60 -0.85
C LYS A 85 13.20 -0.32 0.23
N LEU A 86 12.01 -0.01 0.75
CA LEU A 86 11.39 -0.82 1.79
C LEU A 86 11.04 -2.21 1.28
N ALA A 87 10.53 -2.29 0.05
CA ALA A 87 10.19 -3.57 -0.56
C ALA A 87 11.43 -4.44 -0.77
N LEU A 88 12.52 -3.85 -1.26
CA LEU A 88 13.76 -4.58 -1.46
C LEU A 88 14.30 -5.13 -0.15
N ALA A 89 14.19 -4.36 0.93
CA ALA A 89 14.61 -4.81 2.25
C ALA A 89 13.76 -5.99 2.73
N TYR A 90 12.46 -5.92 2.50
CA TYR A 90 11.56 -7.01 2.87
C TYR A 90 11.89 -8.28 2.08
N ILE A 91 12.09 -8.13 0.78
CA ILE A 91 12.43 -9.25 -0.10
C ILE A 91 13.73 -9.92 0.36
N ALA A 92 14.73 -9.12 0.67
CA ALA A 92 16.01 -9.66 1.13
C ALA A 92 15.87 -10.36 2.48
N LYS A 93 15.14 -9.76 3.40
CA LYS A 93 14.97 -10.31 4.73
C LYS A 93 14.25 -11.66 4.71
N HIS A 94 13.32 -11.83 3.80
CA HIS A 94 12.50 -13.03 3.73
C HIS A 94 12.90 -13.98 2.60
N ASN A 95 14.04 -13.73 1.95
CA ASN A 95 14.58 -14.60 0.89
C ASN A 95 13.60 -14.80 -0.25
N LEU A 96 13.02 -13.70 -0.72
CA LEU A 96 12.00 -13.73 -1.76
C LEU A 96 12.51 -13.17 -3.10
N ASP A 97 13.81 -13.29 -3.34
CA ASP A 97 14.43 -12.69 -4.53
C ASP A 97 13.90 -13.23 -5.86
N ASP A 98 13.44 -14.48 -5.85
CA ASP A 98 12.94 -15.11 -7.07
C ASP A 98 11.43 -14.95 -7.26
N VAL A 99 10.77 -14.20 -6.39
CA VAL A 99 9.33 -14.05 -6.42
C VAL A 99 8.97 -12.80 -7.22
N PRO A 100 8.05 -12.90 -8.19
CA PRO A 100 7.61 -11.70 -8.89
C PRO A 100 6.86 -10.77 -7.92
N CYS A 101 7.15 -9.49 -8.03
CA CYS A 101 6.61 -8.48 -7.14
C CYS A 101 5.90 -7.39 -7.90
N ARG A 102 5.00 -6.73 -7.19
CA ARG A 102 4.17 -5.70 -7.80
C ARG A 102 3.79 -4.66 -6.74
N PHE A 103 3.59 -3.42 -7.19
CA PHE A 103 3.12 -2.35 -6.32
C PHE A 103 1.68 -2.00 -6.70
N ASP A 104 0.79 -2.10 -5.74
CA ASP A 104 -0.60 -1.75 -5.92
C ASP A 104 -0.96 -0.57 -5.02
N VAL A 105 -2.00 0.16 -5.41
CA VAL A 105 -2.52 1.27 -4.63
C VAL A 105 -4.01 1.05 -4.39
N ILE A 106 -4.44 1.24 -3.14
CA ILE A 106 -5.86 1.27 -2.81
C ILE A 106 -6.21 2.70 -2.46
N ALA A 107 -7.15 3.26 -3.19
CA ALA A 107 -7.71 4.56 -2.86
C ALA A 107 -9.02 4.34 -2.12
N ILE A 108 -9.10 4.92 -0.94
CA ILE A 108 -10.30 4.85 -0.10
C ILE A 108 -10.91 6.23 -0.03
N VAL A 109 -12.19 6.32 -0.40
CA VAL A 109 -12.95 7.57 -0.22
C VAL A 109 -13.87 7.38 0.96
N GLN A 110 -13.67 8.21 1.97
CA GLN A 110 -14.46 8.17 3.20
C GLN A 110 -15.11 9.53 3.43
N ARG A 111 -16.42 9.59 3.25
CA ARG A 111 -17.21 10.79 3.46
C ARG A 111 -18.07 10.63 4.70
N PRO A 112 -18.39 11.75 5.37
CA PRO A 112 -19.31 11.67 6.50
C PRO A 112 -20.65 11.05 6.09
N ASN A 113 -21.15 10.16 6.91
CA ASN A 113 -22.46 9.54 6.73
C ASN A 113 -22.59 8.75 5.43
N SER A 114 -21.47 8.24 4.92
CA SER A 114 -21.49 7.44 3.71
C SER A 114 -20.56 6.23 3.89
N PRO A 115 -20.87 5.11 3.25
CA PRO A 115 -19.96 3.97 3.27
C PRO A 115 -18.64 4.33 2.60
N MET A 116 -17.58 3.68 3.04
CA MET A 116 -16.30 3.79 2.34
C MET A 116 -16.40 3.18 0.96
N THR A 117 -15.74 3.81 0.00
CA THR A 117 -15.58 3.22 -1.31
C THR A 117 -14.11 2.92 -1.55
N PHE A 118 -13.85 1.82 -2.21
CA PHE A 118 -12.50 1.33 -2.46
C PHE A 118 -12.23 1.25 -3.96
N THR A 119 -11.08 1.74 -4.36
CA THR A 119 -10.61 1.59 -5.74
C THR A 119 -9.24 0.95 -5.68
N LEU A 120 -9.12 -0.24 -6.27
CA LEU A 120 -7.86 -0.96 -6.32
C LEU A 120 -7.21 -0.73 -7.67
N LEU A 121 -5.97 -0.24 -7.65
CA LEU A 121 -5.18 -0.09 -8.86
C LEU A 121 -4.03 -1.07 -8.79
N ARG A 122 -4.13 -2.13 -9.54
CA ARG A 122 -3.08 -3.16 -9.62
C ARG A 122 -1.95 -2.67 -10.50
N ASP A 123 -0.72 -3.01 -10.11
CA ASP A 123 0.47 -2.66 -10.87
C ASP A 123 0.53 -1.15 -11.12
N ALA A 124 0.36 -0.40 -10.04
CA ALA A 124 0.17 1.04 -10.12
C ALA A 124 1.44 1.77 -10.56
N PHE A 125 2.60 1.25 -10.25
CA PHE A 125 3.87 1.82 -10.65
C PHE A 125 4.96 0.74 -10.58
N THR A 126 6.05 1.00 -11.28
CA THR A 126 7.20 0.11 -11.26
C THR A 126 8.18 0.53 -10.18
N ALA A 127 9.03 -0.38 -9.78
CA ALA A 127 10.07 -0.07 -8.81
C ALA A 127 10.95 1.07 -9.31
N GLU A 128 11.22 2.03 -8.42
CA GLU A 128 12.03 3.19 -8.74
C GLU A 128 13.36 3.06 -8.03
N THR A 129 14.38 2.68 -8.76
CA THR A 129 15.74 2.62 -8.24
C THR A 129 16.46 3.92 -8.56
N GLU A 130 17.49 4.22 -7.79
CA GLU A 130 18.29 5.39 -8.09
C GLU A 130 19.06 5.14 -9.36
N SER A 131 19.07 6.14 -10.24
CA SER A 131 19.83 6.01 -11.48
C SER A 131 21.31 6.09 -11.18
N GLU A 132 22.05 5.34 -11.94
CA GLU A 132 23.50 5.32 -11.88
C GLU A 132 24.09 6.63 -12.41
#